data_35eea147a5adfad55f6f0ed53f7d4b56
#
_entry.id   35eea147a5adfad55f6f0ed53f7d4b56
#
_cell.length_a   1.000
_cell.length_b   1.000
_cell.length_c   1.000
_cell.angle_alpha   90.00
_cell.angle_beta   90.00
_cell.angle_gamma   90.00
#
_symmetry.space_group_name_H-M   'P 1'
#
loop_
_entity.id
_entity.type
_entity.pdbx_description
1 polymer ?
#
loop_
_entity_poly.entity_id
_entity_poly.type
_entity_poly.pdbx_seq_one_letter_code
_entity_poly.pdbx_strand_id
1 'polypeptide(L)'
;MRMLRRLGRKKVWKLGYALVAAGLLWACFAWETMMSAEAGEQMIPGEGKYVRLIRPGVLGIWLGDRKVAEYRFGKDVPKPYLYPVIGPDGKPMTEDSPGDHVHHHSLYFSHDEVDGHHFWLEGKSGSPIRHERFVEIYDEKERPGFTSVNAWMAEDKPLLRDTRSFRFIPLEKGEYLIDVCIQFVAVDREVTFGQTKEAGLPGLRVAPELRVRGGGGRMVNSEGKVNEKECWGKEAKWVDYTGQRPDGTWVGIGFMAHPSNRPYPPAWHARDYGLLAVNYTRWHAPRTLKPGEGPWTLRSRFYIHWGKTEDAKVAEQFERYAKEGE
;
A
#
# COMPACT_ATOMS: atom_id res chain seq x y z
N MET A 1 24.96 -11.08 76.40
CA MET A 1 25.20 -9.61 76.59
C MET A 1 25.22 -8.96 75.19
N ARG A 2 24.20 -8.15 74.95
CA ARG A 2 24.18 -6.95 74.09
C ARG A 2 24.69 -7.10 72.62
N MET A 3 23.99 -6.75 71.62
CA MET A 3 23.01 -5.80 71.27
C MET A 3 23.33 -5.34 69.85
N LEU A 4 22.34 -5.51 68.87
CA LEU A 4 21.77 -4.50 67.94
C LEU A 4 22.78 -3.72 67.11
N ARG A 5 22.58 -3.60 65.82
CA ARG A 5 21.54 -2.95 65.00
C ARG A 5 21.86 -3.17 63.52
N ARG A 6 20.98 -3.63 62.70
CA ARG A 6 19.93 -2.98 61.92
C ARG A 6 20.38 -1.89 60.96
N LEU A 7 19.94 -2.14 59.73
CA LEU A 7 19.53 -1.22 58.63
C LEU A 7 20.64 -1.01 57.58
N GLY A 8 20.40 -1.35 56.32
CA GLY A 8 19.56 -0.64 55.45
C GLY A 8 19.19 -1.37 54.17
N ARG A 9 17.95 -1.35 54.04
CA ARG A 9 17.20 -1.81 52.90
C ARG A 9 17.36 -0.93 51.67
N LYS A 10 17.45 -1.62 50.49
CA LYS A 10 16.60 -1.42 49.32
C LYS A 10 16.59 -0.05 48.66
N LYS A 11 17.10 -0.03 47.48
CA LYS A 11 16.34 0.44 46.30
C LYS A 11 17.02 -0.11 45.10
N VAL A 12 16.51 -1.20 44.61
CA VAL A 12 16.86 -1.77 43.32
C VAL A 12 15.60 -1.73 42.49
N TRP A 13 15.73 -1.13 41.31
CA TRP A 13 15.01 -1.47 40.12
C TRP A 13 13.51 -1.16 40.04
N LYS A 14 13.20 0.01 39.56
CA LYS A 14 12.09 0.29 38.70
C LYS A 14 12.55 1.31 37.66
N LEU A 15 13.24 0.89 36.65
CA LEU A 15 13.42 1.60 35.37
C LEU A 15 13.61 0.51 34.32
N GLY A 16 12.54 0.20 33.60
CA GLY A 16 12.61 -0.77 32.54
C GLY A 16 11.28 -1.26 32.02
N TYR A 17 10.24 -0.42 31.98
CA TYR A 17 9.02 -0.70 31.22
C TYR A 17 8.31 0.62 30.88
N ALA A 18 8.92 1.41 29.98
CA ALA A 18 8.27 2.62 29.48
C ALA A 18 8.75 3.00 28.07
N LEU A 19 9.00 2.01 27.21
CA LEU A 19 9.41 2.25 25.81
C LEU A 19 8.80 1.24 24.80
N VAL A 20 7.61 0.71 25.07
CA VAL A 20 6.88 -0.16 24.11
C VAL A 20 5.46 0.31 23.86
N ALA A 21 5.01 1.42 24.44
CA ALA A 21 3.63 1.88 24.31
C ALA A 21 3.37 2.98 23.27
N ALA A 22 4.34 3.35 22.45
CA ALA A 22 4.18 4.40 21.44
C ALA A 22 3.79 3.91 20.02
N GLY A 23 3.62 2.60 19.83
CA GLY A 23 3.25 2.00 18.54
C GLY A 23 1.76 1.74 18.28
N LEU A 24 0.90 1.96 19.26
CA LEU A 24 -0.44 1.37 19.28
C LEU A 24 -1.61 2.34 19.02
N LEU A 25 -1.38 3.60 18.65
CA LEU A 25 -2.46 4.60 18.47
C LEU A 25 -2.69 5.07 17.03
N TRP A 26 -2.34 4.27 16.05
CA TRP A 26 -2.38 4.66 14.63
C TRP A 26 -3.73 4.47 13.92
N ALA A 27 -4.66 3.73 14.48
CA ALA A 27 -5.91 3.37 13.79
C ALA A 27 -7.12 4.26 14.13
N CYS A 28 -7.11 5.03 15.23
CA CYS A 28 -8.30 5.72 15.70
C CYS A 28 -8.34 7.24 15.47
N PHE A 29 -7.21 7.89 15.20
CA PHE A 29 -7.18 9.35 15.05
C PHE A 29 -7.70 9.87 13.70
N ALA A 30 -7.78 9.04 12.66
CA ALA A 30 -8.28 9.49 11.35
C ALA A 30 -9.82 9.63 11.30
N TRP A 31 -10.55 9.00 12.21
CA TRP A 31 -12.02 9.00 12.19
C TRP A 31 -12.63 10.34 12.59
N GLU A 32 -12.12 10.99 13.63
CA GLU A 32 -12.65 12.28 14.10
C GLU A 32 -12.33 13.43 13.15
N THR A 33 -11.20 13.37 12.45
CA THR A 33 -10.82 14.37 11.43
C THR A 33 -11.59 14.23 10.12
N MET A 34 -12.20 13.08 9.83
CA MET A 34 -13.02 12.88 8.63
C MET A 34 -14.43 13.46 8.75
N MET A 35 -14.96 13.61 9.95
CA MET A 35 -16.33 14.08 10.18
C MET A 35 -16.44 15.61 10.23
N SER A 36 -15.37 16.35 10.42
CA SER A 36 -15.35 17.81 10.25
C SER A 36 -15.06 18.16 8.78
N ALA A 37 -16.08 18.05 7.93
CA ALA A 37 -16.02 18.43 6.52
C ALA A 37 -16.08 19.97 6.31
N GLU A 38 -15.57 20.76 7.23
CA GLU A 38 -15.32 22.17 6.99
C GLU A 38 -13.88 22.33 6.53
N ALA A 39 -13.71 23.15 5.48
CA ALA A 39 -12.51 23.41 4.74
C ALA A 39 -11.27 23.59 5.64
N GLY A 40 -10.65 22.49 6.03
CA GLY A 40 -9.31 22.51 6.59
C GLY A 40 -8.34 23.03 5.54
N GLU A 41 -7.48 23.90 5.95
CA GLU A 41 -6.42 24.49 5.13
C GLU A 41 -5.68 23.37 4.39
N GLN A 42 -5.67 23.44 3.05
CA GLN A 42 -5.04 22.42 2.21
C GLN A 42 -3.55 22.37 2.53
N MET A 43 -3.08 21.30 3.13
CA MET A 43 -1.65 21.11 3.37
C MET A 43 -0.95 20.96 2.01
N ILE A 44 -0.16 21.99 1.67
CA ILE A 44 0.69 21.96 0.47
C ILE A 44 2.01 21.31 0.90
N PRO A 45 2.43 20.19 0.28
CA PRO A 45 3.74 19.62 0.55
C PRO A 45 4.83 20.66 0.28
N GLY A 46 5.58 21.05 1.31
CA GLY A 46 6.64 22.03 1.23
C GLY A 46 7.94 21.45 0.62
N GLU A 47 9.05 22.13 0.91
CA GLU A 47 10.41 21.71 0.53
C GLU A 47 11.00 20.73 1.56
N GLY A 48 10.27 19.64 1.87
CA GLY A 48 10.74 18.60 2.77
C GLY A 48 12.01 17.91 2.25
N LYS A 49 12.79 17.33 3.16
CA LYS A 49 13.98 16.57 2.78
C LYS A 49 13.64 15.21 2.17
N TYR A 50 12.67 14.54 2.75
CA TYR A 50 12.33 13.15 2.40
C TYR A 50 11.01 13.05 1.64
N VAL A 51 10.12 14.03 1.79
CA VAL A 51 8.84 14.10 1.07
C VAL A 51 8.62 15.53 0.59
N ARG A 52 8.66 15.76 -0.73
CA ARG A 52 8.49 17.10 -1.31
C ARG A 52 7.88 17.08 -2.70
N LEU A 53 7.24 18.16 -3.07
CA LEU A 53 6.83 18.37 -4.46
C LEU A 53 8.06 18.51 -5.35
N ILE A 54 8.10 17.74 -6.45
CA ILE A 54 9.14 17.86 -7.47
C ILE A 54 8.64 18.62 -8.71
N ARG A 55 7.33 18.64 -8.91
CA ARG A 55 6.58 19.44 -9.91
C ARG A 55 5.10 19.40 -9.56
N PRO A 56 4.24 20.26 -10.15
CA PRO A 56 2.80 20.21 -9.96
C PRO A 56 2.25 18.80 -10.21
N GLY A 57 1.45 18.28 -9.25
CA GLY A 57 0.85 16.96 -9.34
C GLY A 57 1.78 15.77 -9.08
N VAL A 58 3.03 16.00 -8.63
CA VAL A 58 3.98 14.91 -8.36
C VAL A 58 4.75 15.17 -7.07
N LEU A 59 4.53 14.30 -6.09
CA LEU A 59 5.25 14.26 -4.82
C LEU A 59 6.35 13.19 -4.89
N GLY A 60 7.59 13.56 -4.63
CA GLY A 60 8.71 12.62 -4.55
C GLY A 60 8.95 12.13 -3.13
N ILE A 61 9.43 10.91 -2.98
CA ILE A 61 9.75 10.26 -1.71
C ILE A 61 11.21 9.78 -1.73
N TRP A 62 11.96 10.11 -0.68
CA TRP A 62 13.37 9.76 -0.50
C TRP A 62 13.60 8.93 0.76
N LEU A 63 14.48 7.94 0.67
CA LEU A 63 15.08 7.24 1.79
C LEU A 63 16.57 7.61 1.83
N GLY A 64 16.96 8.43 2.81
CA GLY A 64 18.25 9.11 2.77
C GLY A 64 18.34 10.06 1.56
N ASP A 65 19.37 9.88 0.75
CA ASP A 65 19.57 10.68 -0.47
C ASP A 65 19.02 10.01 -1.74
N ARG A 66 18.44 8.83 -1.62
CA ARG A 66 17.91 8.07 -2.75
C ARG A 66 16.41 8.29 -2.89
N LYS A 67 15.97 8.83 -4.05
CA LYS A 67 14.55 8.85 -4.40
C LYS A 67 14.09 7.42 -4.68
N VAL A 68 13.02 6.98 -3.99
CA VAL A 68 12.49 5.61 -4.08
C VAL A 68 11.14 5.52 -4.76
N ALA A 69 10.36 6.61 -4.77
CA ALA A 69 9.07 6.64 -5.44
C ALA A 69 8.63 8.07 -5.79
N GLU A 70 7.64 8.16 -6.67
CA GLU A 70 6.89 9.38 -6.93
C GLU A 70 5.39 9.08 -6.81
N TYR A 71 4.64 9.93 -6.12
CA TYR A 71 3.17 9.87 -6.10
C TYR A 71 2.62 10.87 -7.12
N ARG A 72 1.92 10.36 -8.10
CA ARG A 72 1.30 11.13 -9.18
C ARG A 72 -0.17 11.35 -8.86
N PHE A 73 -0.57 12.62 -8.76
CA PHE A 73 -1.91 13.03 -8.34
C PHE A 73 -2.43 14.25 -9.12
N GLY A 74 -1.75 14.63 -10.18
CA GLY A 74 -2.13 15.77 -11.02
C GLY A 74 -3.52 15.61 -11.66
N LYS A 75 -4.07 16.71 -12.16
CA LYS A 75 -5.40 16.73 -12.80
C LYS A 75 -5.50 15.84 -14.06
N ASP A 76 -4.34 15.60 -14.69
CA ASP A 76 -4.23 14.82 -15.93
C ASP A 76 -4.14 13.31 -15.69
N VAL A 77 -3.96 12.87 -14.40
CA VAL A 77 -3.97 11.44 -14.12
C VAL A 77 -5.40 10.95 -13.87
N PRO A 78 -5.77 9.78 -14.42
CA PRO A 78 -7.12 9.24 -14.26
C PRO A 78 -7.40 8.75 -12.84
N LYS A 79 -6.36 8.35 -12.13
CA LYS A 79 -6.35 7.94 -10.72
C LYS A 79 -5.00 8.23 -10.10
N PRO A 80 -4.88 8.57 -8.81
CA PRO A 80 -3.59 8.74 -8.16
C PRO A 80 -2.86 7.40 -7.95
N TYR A 81 -1.53 7.38 -8.20
CA TYR A 81 -0.69 6.19 -8.13
C TYR A 81 0.77 6.51 -7.81
N LEU A 82 1.55 5.49 -7.40
CA LEU A 82 3.01 5.61 -7.27
C LEU A 82 3.68 5.15 -8.57
N TYR A 83 4.56 5.97 -9.15
CA TYR A 83 5.43 5.62 -10.27
C TYR A 83 6.57 6.64 -10.45
N PRO A 84 7.82 6.16 -10.65
CA PRO A 84 8.24 4.76 -10.51
C PRO A 84 8.31 4.33 -9.03
N VAL A 85 8.31 3.01 -8.80
CA VAL A 85 8.83 2.38 -7.59
C VAL A 85 10.24 1.89 -7.92
N ILE A 86 11.24 2.35 -7.18
CA ILE A 86 12.66 2.12 -7.48
C ILE A 86 13.20 0.98 -6.61
N GLY A 87 13.81 0.00 -7.25
CA GLY A 87 14.43 -1.14 -6.58
C GLY A 87 15.69 -0.81 -5.78
N PRO A 88 16.19 -1.77 -5.01
CA PRO A 88 17.41 -1.59 -4.24
C PRO A 88 18.65 -1.40 -5.15
N ASP A 89 18.56 -1.81 -6.41
CA ASP A 89 19.53 -1.62 -7.49
C ASP A 89 19.47 -0.22 -8.14
N GLY A 90 18.56 0.65 -7.69
CA GLY A 90 18.37 1.98 -8.27
C GLY A 90 17.57 2.02 -9.58
N LYS A 91 17.05 0.89 -10.05
CA LYS A 91 16.27 0.80 -11.30
C LYS A 91 14.77 0.69 -11.02
N PRO A 92 13.89 1.11 -11.94
CA PRO A 92 12.45 0.91 -11.79
C PRO A 92 12.09 -0.57 -11.64
N MET A 93 11.21 -0.86 -10.68
CA MET A 93 10.61 -2.18 -10.46
C MET A 93 9.24 -2.32 -11.11
N THR A 94 8.68 -1.20 -11.53
CA THR A 94 7.31 -1.10 -12.03
C THR A 94 7.28 -0.36 -13.36
N GLU A 95 6.21 -0.55 -14.12
CA GLU A 95 5.92 0.19 -15.35
C GLU A 95 4.60 0.94 -15.25
N ASP A 96 4.39 1.89 -16.16
CA ASP A 96 3.23 2.77 -16.20
C ASP A 96 2.61 2.78 -17.59
N SER A 97 1.30 2.58 -17.66
CA SER A 97 0.52 2.64 -18.90
C SER A 97 1.10 1.81 -20.06
N PRO A 98 1.39 0.52 -19.86
CA PRO A 98 1.92 -0.31 -20.93
C PRO A 98 0.96 -0.44 -22.08
N GLY A 99 1.49 -0.60 -23.30
CA GLY A 99 0.67 -0.62 -24.52
C GLY A 99 -0.38 -1.73 -24.58
N ASP A 100 -0.22 -2.81 -23.83
CA ASP A 100 -1.20 -3.90 -23.71
C ASP A 100 -2.36 -3.58 -22.75
N HIS A 101 -2.13 -2.72 -21.73
CA HIS A 101 -3.11 -2.32 -20.73
C HIS A 101 -2.81 -0.90 -20.23
N VAL A 102 -3.20 0.10 -21.01
CA VAL A 102 -2.89 1.52 -20.71
C VAL A 102 -3.44 2.01 -19.37
N HIS A 103 -4.47 1.35 -18.84
CA HIS A 103 -5.09 1.64 -17.54
C HIS A 103 -4.39 0.96 -16.34
N HIS A 104 -3.31 0.21 -16.57
CA HIS A 104 -2.47 -0.31 -15.48
C HIS A 104 -1.37 0.69 -15.16
N HIS A 105 -1.37 1.15 -13.92
CA HIS A 105 -0.32 2.03 -13.41
C HIS A 105 0.49 1.30 -12.35
N SER A 106 1.75 1.52 -12.28
CA SER A 106 2.73 0.98 -11.36
C SER A 106 2.16 0.38 -10.04
N LEU A 107 1.88 1.21 -9.03
CA LEU A 107 1.16 0.83 -7.82
C LEU A 107 -0.05 1.75 -7.67
N TYR A 108 -1.24 1.20 -7.84
CA TYR A 108 -2.49 1.97 -7.96
C TYR A 108 -3.66 1.31 -7.22
N PHE A 109 -4.78 2.04 -7.11
CA PHE A 109 -6.02 1.56 -6.49
C PHE A 109 -7.16 1.75 -7.48
N SER A 110 -7.91 0.68 -7.73
CA SER A 110 -9.06 0.73 -8.61
C SER A 110 -9.97 -0.48 -8.45
N HIS A 111 -11.20 -0.35 -8.88
CA HIS A 111 -12.20 -1.43 -8.89
C HIS A 111 -13.17 -1.18 -10.03
N ASP A 112 -13.44 -2.19 -10.84
CA ASP A 112 -14.26 -2.01 -12.05
C ASP A 112 -15.73 -1.80 -11.73
N GLU A 113 -16.28 -2.55 -10.79
CA GLU A 113 -17.71 -2.53 -10.45
C GLU A 113 -17.94 -1.83 -9.11
N VAL A 114 -18.28 -0.53 -9.16
CA VAL A 114 -18.69 0.22 -7.96
C VAL A 114 -19.97 0.98 -8.29
N ASP A 115 -21.13 0.42 -7.92
CA ASP A 115 -22.48 0.93 -8.25
C ASP A 115 -22.67 1.27 -9.74
N GLY A 116 -22.19 0.39 -10.63
CA GLY A 116 -22.27 0.58 -12.09
C GLY A 116 -21.21 1.53 -12.66
N HIS A 117 -20.27 2.02 -11.87
CA HIS A 117 -19.14 2.84 -12.30
C HIS A 117 -17.85 2.02 -12.40
N HIS A 118 -17.03 2.33 -13.42
CA HIS A 118 -15.84 1.57 -13.82
C HIS A 118 -14.56 2.34 -13.47
N PHE A 119 -14.00 2.12 -12.27
CA PHE A 119 -12.77 2.82 -11.85
C PHE A 119 -11.49 2.07 -12.26
N TRP A 120 -11.61 0.84 -12.77
CA TRP A 120 -10.48 0.11 -13.36
C TRP A 120 -10.10 0.68 -14.72
N LEU A 121 -11.09 0.90 -15.57
CA LEU A 121 -10.93 1.47 -16.89
C LEU A 121 -10.66 2.99 -16.85
N GLU A 122 -10.35 3.56 -17.99
CA GLU A 122 -9.98 4.98 -18.14
C GLU A 122 -10.58 5.60 -19.42
N GLY A 123 -10.46 6.92 -19.54
CA GLY A 123 -11.01 7.66 -20.66
C GLY A 123 -12.54 7.60 -20.68
N LYS A 124 -13.13 7.42 -21.87
CA LYS A 124 -14.59 7.42 -22.05
C LYS A 124 -15.31 6.26 -21.36
N SER A 125 -14.59 5.17 -21.08
CA SER A 125 -15.16 3.96 -20.49
C SER A 125 -14.92 3.86 -18.98
N GLY A 126 -14.17 4.79 -18.40
CA GLY A 126 -13.78 4.75 -17.00
C GLY A 126 -14.22 5.97 -16.22
N SER A 127 -14.41 5.77 -14.91
CA SER A 127 -14.69 6.83 -13.95
C SER A 127 -13.39 7.24 -13.25
N PRO A 128 -13.13 8.54 -13.06
CA PRO A 128 -11.87 8.98 -12.48
C PRO A 128 -11.87 8.91 -10.95
N ILE A 129 -10.67 8.71 -10.39
CA ILE A 129 -10.38 8.94 -8.98
C ILE A 129 -9.55 10.23 -8.90
N ARG A 130 -10.01 11.22 -8.14
CA ARG A 130 -9.37 12.54 -8.04
C ARG A 130 -8.75 12.73 -6.68
N HIS A 131 -7.50 13.17 -6.67
CA HIS A 131 -6.88 13.66 -5.43
C HIS A 131 -7.59 14.95 -4.98
N GLU A 132 -8.03 14.99 -3.73
CA GLU A 132 -8.64 16.18 -3.15
C GLU A 132 -7.62 17.00 -2.35
N ARG A 133 -6.90 16.35 -1.42
CA ARG A 133 -5.94 17.02 -0.54
C ARG A 133 -4.98 16.05 0.12
N PHE A 134 -3.88 16.58 0.63
CA PHE A 134 -3.08 15.89 1.64
C PHE A 134 -3.63 16.21 3.04
N VAL A 135 -3.71 15.19 3.87
CA VAL A 135 -4.06 15.31 5.29
C VAL A 135 -2.82 15.52 6.12
N GLU A 136 -1.74 14.81 5.76
CA GLU A 136 -0.48 14.86 6.50
C GLU A 136 0.70 14.49 5.59
N ILE A 137 1.82 15.17 5.82
CA ILE A 137 3.12 14.86 5.21
C ILE A 137 4.08 14.50 6.33
N TYR A 138 4.67 13.34 6.23
CA TYR A 138 5.64 12.83 7.20
C TYR A 138 7.04 12.94 6.61
N ASP A 139 7.71 14.06 6.87
CA ASP A 139 9.07 14.32 6.39
C ASP A 139 10.12 13.81 7.40
N GLU A 140 9.99 12.54 7.76
CA GLU A 140 10.79 11.88 8.78
C GLU A 140 11.84 10.96 8.12
N LYS A 141 13.06 10.91 8.67
CA LYS A 141 14.16 10.13 8.10
C LYS A 141 13.89 8.63 8.10
N GLU A 142 13.36 8.13 9.21
CA GLU A 142 13.19 6.69 9.46
C GLU A 142 11.91 6.13 8.81
N ARG A 143 10.92 7.00 8.55
CA ARG A 143 9.61 6.56 8.07
C ARG A 143 8.88 7.65 7.28
N PRO A 144 9.48 8.21 6.22
CA PRO A 144 8.82 9.23 5.42
C PRO A 144 7.53 8.72 4.78
N GLY A 145 6.63 9.63 4.46
CA GLY A 145 5.37 9.26 3.83
C GLY A 145 4.35 10.38 3.78
N PHE A 146 3.11 10.04 3.51
CA PHE A 146 2.01 11.00 3.43
C PHE A 146 0.66 10.32 3.61
N THR A 147 -0.36 11.11 3.93
CA THR A 147 -1.76 10.72 3.92
C THR A 147 -2.53 11.64 2.98
N SER A 148 -3.28 11.06 2.05
CA SER A 148 -4.10 11.77 1.06
C SER A 148 -5.56 11.36 1.12
N VAL A 149 -6.47 12.27 0.76
CA VAL A 149 -7.88 11.98 0.51
C VAL A 149 -8.13 12.06 -0.99
N ASN A 150 -8.86 11.08 -1.50
CA ASN A 150 -9.22 11.00 -2.91
C ASN A 150 -10.73 10.75 -3.04
N ALA A 151 -11.34 11.33 -4.08
CA ALA A 151 -12.73 11.15 -4.43
C ALA A 151 -12.88 10.21 -5.63
N TRP A 152 -13.74 9.21 -5.52
CA TRP A 152 -14.15 8.32 -6.60
C TRP A 152 -15.37 8.94 -7.25
N MET A 153 -15.22 9.44 -8.47
CA MET A 153 -16.19 10.31 -9.11
C MET A 153 -17.20 9.53 -9.95
N ALA A 154 -18.47 9.68 -9.61
CA ALA A 154 -19.59 9.33 -10.47
C ALA A 154 -20.01 10.62 -11.21
N GLU A 155 -19.64 10.75 -12.47
CA GLU A 155 -19.79 12.02 -13.22
C GLU A 155 -19.09 13.18 -12.48
N ASP A 156 -19.84 14.18 -12.03
CA ASP A 156 -19.31 15.37 -11.37
C ASP A 156 -19.39 15.32 -9.83
N LYS A 157 -19.85 14.19 -9.25
CA LYS A 157 -20.04 14.04 -7.80
C LYS A 157 -19.22 12.88 -7.24
N PRO A 158 -18.67 13.03 -6.03
CA PRO A 158 -18.01 11.92 -5.35
C PRO A 158 -19.04 10.86 -4.90
N LEU A 159 -18.88 9.64 -5.35
CA LEU A 159 -19.64 8.48 -4.92
C LEU A 159 -19.16 8.01 -3.54
N LEU A 160 -17.84 7.91 -3.41
CA LEU A 160 -17.17 7.59 -2.16
C LEU A 160 -15.84 8.34 -2.07
N ARG A 161 -15.27 8.40 -0.87
CA ARG A 161 -13.91 8.87 -0.65
C ARG A 161 -13.04 7.76 -0.10
N ASP A 162 -11.76 7.80 -0.47
CA ASP A 162 -10.75 7.03 0.23
C ASP A 162 -9.73 7.94 0.91
N THR A 163 -9.23 7.49 2.05
CA THR A 163 -8.05 8.06 2.71
C THR A 163 -6.92 7.05 2.58
N ARG A 164 -5.80 7.44 1.95
CA ARG A 164 -4.62 6.60 1.74
C ARG A 164 -3.44 7.11 2.53
N SER A 165 -2.90 6.29 3.41
CA SER A 165 -1.62 6.53 4.08
C SER A 165 -0.54 5.65 3.47
N PHE A 166 0.59 6.26 3.14
CA PHE A 166 1.80 5.58 2.69
C PHE A 166 2.94 5.86 3.67
N ARG A 167 3.69 4.82 4.03
CA ARG A 167 4.89 4.92 4.85
C ARG A 167 6.01 4.12 4.21
N PHE A 168 7.17 4.72 4.06
CA PHE A 168 8.34 4.11 3.48
C PHE A 168 9.36 3.86 4.58
N ILE A 169 9.76 2.60 4.77
CA ILE A 169 10.61 2.18 5.89
C ILE A 169 11.90 1.63 5.31
N PRO A 170 13.04 2.32 5.50
CA PRO A 170 14.32 1.84 5.01
C PRO A 170 14.75 0.56 5.74
N LEU A 171 15.34 -0.35 5.00
CA LEU A 171 16.01 -1.54 5.47
C LEU A 171 17.49 -1.51 5.06
N GLU A 172 18.23 -2.55 5.44
CA GLU A 172 19.63 -2.69 5.03
C GLU A 172 19.80 -2.89 3.53
N LYS A 173 20.98 -2.62 3.00
CA LYS A 173 21.37 -2.85 1.60
C LYS A 173 20.47 -2.18 0.56
N GLY A 174 19.75 -1.12 0.96
CA GLY A 174 18.86 -0.38 0.09
C GLY A 174 17.49 -1.03 -0.14
N GLU A 175 17.18 -2.12 0.52
CA GLU A 175 15.82 -2.66 0.59
C GLU A 175 14.91 -1.72 1.40
N TYR A 176 13.61 -1.85 1.23
CA TYR A 176 12.65 -1.05 2.01
C TYR A 176 11.25 -1.63 1.95
N LEU A 177 10.41 -1.16 2.87
CA LEU A 177 9.00 -1.48 2.90
C LEU A 177 8.17 -0.28 2.48
N ILE A 178 7.03 -0.53 1.85
CA ILE A 178 5.97 0.46 1.63
C ILE A 178 4.72 -0.06 2.36
N ASP A 179 4.39 0.56 3.48
CA ASP A 179 3.14 0.30 4.18
C ASP A 179 2.04 1.16 3.60
N VAL A 180 0.91 0.55 3.33
CA VAL A 180 -0.28 1.19 2.79
C VAL A 180 -1.48 0.85 3.64
N CYS A 181 -2.18 1.90 4.09
CA CYS A 181 -3.50 1.77 4.69
C CYS A 181 -4.48 2.58 3.86
N ILE A 182 -5.56 1.95 3.40
CA ILE A 182 -6.64 2.63 2.70
C ILE A 182 -7.96 2.43 3.45
N GLN A 183 -8.72 3.52 3.57
CA GLN A 183 -10.00 3.56 4.25
C GLN A 183 -11.05 4.14 3.30
N PHE A 184 -12.09 3.37 3.02
CA PHE A 184 -13.18 3.78 2.15
C PHE A 184 -14.42 4.17 2.95
N VAL A 185 -15.06 5.28 2.58
CA VAL A 185 -16.33 5.73 3.14
C VAL A 185 -17.28 6.15 2.03
N ALA A 186 -18.54 5.76 2.13
CA ALA A 186 -19.61 6.25 1.27
C ALA A 186 -19.95 7.72 1.63
N VAL A 187 -20.29 8.55 0.62
CA VAL A 187 -20.54 9.99 0.85
C VAL A 187 -21.96 10.22 1.35
N ASP A 188 -22.95 9.97 0.51
CA ASP A 188 -24.34 10.38 0.78
C ASP A 188 -25.36 9.24 0.62
N ARG A 189 -24.98 8.11 0.04
CA ARG A 189 -25.81 6.92 -0.15
C ARG A 189 -24.99 5.64 0.01
N GLU A 190 -25.67 4.51 0.10
CA GLU A 190 -24.99 3.20 0.06
C GLU A 190 -24.24 3.04 -1.24
N VAL A 191 -23.03 2.45 -1.15
CA VAL A 191 -22.14 2.18 -2.29
C VAL A 191 -21.65 0.75 -2.22
N THR A 192 -21.83 0.00 -3.30
CA THR A 192 -21.45 -1.41 -3.37
C THR A 192 -20.28 -1.62 -4.31
N PHE A 193 -19.21 -2.21 -3.81
CA PHE A 193 -18.15 -2.82 -4.59
C PHE A 193 -18.63 -4.20 -5.03
N GLY A 194 -18.93 -4.35 -6.31
CA GLY A 194 -19.44 -5.56 -6.92
C GLY A 194 -18.39 -6.65 -7.11
N GLN A 195 -18.82 -7.80 -7.60
CA GLN A 195 -17.94 -8.94 -7.87
C GLN A 195 -17.33 -8.83 -9.26
N THR A 196 -16.10 -8.38 -9.35
CA THR A 196 -15.33 -8.29 -10.60
C THR A 196 -13.92 -8.86 -10.42
N LYS A 197 -13.34 -9.40 -11.50
CA LYS A 197 -11.90 -9.76 -11.51
C LYS A 197 -11.01 -8.52 -11.65
N GLU A 198 -11.54 -7.46 -12.24
CA GLU A 198 -10.84 -6.20 -12.53
C GLU A 198 -10.85 -5.30 -11.27
N ALA A 199 -10.14 -5.74 -10.24
CA ALA A 199 -10.00 -5.05 -8.97
C ALA A 199 -8.56 -5.14 -8.48
N GLY A 200 -8.06 -4.03 -7.95
CA GLY A 200 -6.77 -3.91 -7.29
C GLY A 200 -6.88 -2.91 -6.15
N LEU A 201 -6.99 -3.44 -4.94
CA LEU A 201 -7.08 -2.64 -3.71
C LEU A 201 -5.95 -3.01 -2.74
N PRO A 202 -4.66 -2.79 -3.15
CA PRO A 202 -4.13 -2.19 -4.38
C PRO A 202 -3.84 -3.15 -5.54
N GLY A 203 -3.46 -2.58 -6.71
CA GLY A 203 -2.90 -3.27 -7.88
C GLY A 203 -1.45 -2.85 -8.11
N LEU A 204 -0.66 -3.76 -8.68
CA LEU A 204 0.76 -3.59 -9.02
C LEU A 204 1.00 -4.03 -10.46
N ARG A 205 1.74 -3.22 -11.23
CA ARG A 205 2.26 -3.61 -12.54
C ARG A 205 3.78 -3.59 -12.53
N VAL A 206 4.41 -4.77 -12.59
CA VAL A 206 5.88 -4.88 -12.57
C VAL A 206 6.51 -4.50 -13.90
N ALA A 207 7.77 -4.06 -13.85
CA ALA A 207 8.56 -3.69 -15.02
C ALA A 207 8.72 -4.87 -16.02
N PRO A 208 8.87 -4.59 -17.32
CA PRO A 208 8.90 -5.62 -18.37
C PRO A 208 9.88 -6.76 -18.10
N GLU A 209 11.08 -6.45 -17.65
CA GLU A 209 12.13 -7.43 -17.38
C GLU A 209 11.84 -8.33 -16.16
N LEU A 210 10.92 -7.91 -15.29
CA LEU A 210 10.52 -8.70 -14.14
C LEU A 210 9.30 -9.60 -14.41
N ARG A 211 8.66 -9.50 -15.56
CA ARG A 211 7.49 -10.32 -15.91
C ARG A 211 7.86 -11.79 -16.03
N VAL A 212 6.92 -12.68 -15.73
CA VAL A 212 7.04 -14.11 -16.03
C VAL A 212 7.06 -14.31 -17.54
N ARG A 213 6.05 -13.75 -18.23
CA ARG A 213 5.97 -13.82 -19.69
C ARG A 213 6.90 -12.80 -20.34
N GLY A 214 7.96 -13.29 -21.00
CA GLY A 214 8.88 -12.46 -21.77
C GLY A 214 9.96 -11.75 -20.96
N GLY A 215 10.01 -11.92 -19.62
CA GLY A 215 11.00 -11.26 -18.78
C GLY A 215 11.89 -12.19 -17.94
N GLY A 216 11.53 -13.45 -17.77
CA GLY A 216 12.29 -14.37 -16.91
C GLY A 216 11.96 -14.23 -15.41
N GLY A 217 10.86 -13.57 -15.09
CA GLY A 217 10.37 -13.43 -13.72
C GLY A 217 9.64 -14.66 -13.21
N ARG A 218 9.28 -14.62 -11.93
CA ARG A 218 8.57 -15.69 -11.23
C ARG A 218 7.63 -15.07 -10.18
N MET A 219 6.44 -15.64 -10.03
CA MET A 219 5.55 -15.38 -8.88
C MET A 219 5.53 -16.58 -7.96
N VAL A 220 5.52 -16.34 -6.65
CA VAL A 220 5.32 -17.36 -5.62
C VAL A 220 4.35 -16.80 -4.57
N ASN A 221 3.34 -17.58 -4.16
CA ASN A 221 2.45 -17.16 -3.09
C ASN A 221 2.75 -17.89 -1.76
N SER A 222 2.06 -17.49 -0.69
CA SER A 222 2.22 -18.06 0.66
C SER A 222 1.93 -19.57 0.76
N GLU A 223 1.25 -20.14 -0.23
CA GLU A 223 0.90 -21.57 -0.31
C GLU A 223 1.88 -22.35 -1.21
N GLY A 224 3.00 -21.73 -1.60
CA GLY A 224 4.00 -22.33 -2.49
C GLY A 224 3.55 -22.49 -3.95
N LYS A 225 2.45 -21.87 -4.34
CA LYS A 225 1.92 -21.88 -5.71
C LYS A 225 2.75 -20.94 -6.59
N VAL A 226 2.92 -21.31 -7.87
CA VAL A 226 3.84 -20.65 -8.78
C VAL A 226 3.12 -20.14 -10.02
N ASN A 227 3.40 -18.87 -10.37
CA ASN A 227 2.93 -18.19 -11.57
C ASN A 227 1.41 -18.12 -11.75
N GLU A 228 0.93 -17.50 -12.81
CA GLU A 228 -0.50 -17.31 -13.11
C GLU A 228 -1.31 -18.59 -13.02
N LYS A 229 -0.81 -19.67 -13.61
CA LYS A 229 -1.53 -20.95 -13.66
C LYS A 229 -1.99 -21.44 -12.28
N GLU A 230 -1.21 -21.21 -11.25
CA GLU A 230 -1.50 -21.70 -9.90
C GLU A 230 -1.93 -20.59 -8.92
N CYS A 231 -1.58 -19.31 -9.20
CA CYS A 231 -1.87 -18.19 -8.31
C CYS A 231 -3.16 -17.44 -8.65
N TRP A 232 -3.58 -17.44 -9.94
CA TRP A 232 -4.76 -16.66 -10.34
C TRP A 232 -6.03 -17.11 -9.66
N GLY A 233 -6.73 -16.17 -9.00
CA GLY A 233 -7.97 -16.41 -8.28
C GLY A 233 -7.82 -17.26 -7.02
N LYS A 234 -6.59 -17.49 -6.55
CA LYS A 234 -6.35 -18.24 -5.32
C LYS A 234 -6.16 -17.32 -4.14
N GLU A 235 -6.65 -17.76 -2.99
CA GLU A 235 -6.42 -17.09 -1.72
C GLU A 235 -4.98 -17.32 -1.26
N ALA A 236 -4.34 -16.25 -0.78
CA ALA A 236 -3.01 -16.29 -0.21
C ALA A 236 -2.78 -15.07 0.69
N LYS A 237 -1.91 -15.20 1.67
CA LYS A 237 -1.54 -14.14 2.60
C LYS A 237 -0.66 -13.09 1.92
N TRP A 238 0.18 -13.53 1.01
CA TRP A 238 1.08 -12.71 0.21
C TRP A 238 1.38 -13.39 -1.13
N VAL A 239 1.81 -12.59 -2.09
CA VAL A 239 2.41 -13.03 -3.36
C VAL A 239 3.67 -12.24 -3.58
N ASP A 240 4.76 -12.92 -3.91
CA ASP A 240 6.03 -12.30 -4.27
C ASP A 240 6.25 -12.39 -5.78
N TYR A 241 6.59 -11.26 -6.39
CA TYR A 241 6.91 -11.17 -7.81
C TYR A 241 8.40 -10.84 -7.97
N THR A 242 9.21 -11.81 -8.36
CA THR A 242 10.66 -11.67 -8.56
C THR A 242 11.05 -11.71 -10.02
N GLY A 243 12.15 -11.08 -10.37
CA GLY A 243 12.71 -11.16 -11.71
C GLY A 243 14.21 -10.96 -11.73
N GLN A 244 14.84 -11.45 -12.79
CA GLN A 244 16.27 -11.34 -12.97
C GLN A 244 16.59 -10.15 -13.88
N ARG A 245 17.48 -9.30 -13.44
CA ARG A 245 18.05 -8.22 -14.24
C ARG A 245 19.02 -8.78 -15.30
N PRO A 246 19.31 -8.02 -16.37
CA PRO A 246 20.26 -8.46 -17.41
C PRO A 246 21.67 -8.82 -16.90
N ASP A 247 22.07 -8.24 -15.75
CA ASP A 247 23.35 -8.55 -15.10
C ASP A 247 23.31 -9.82 -14.22
N GLY A 248 22.19 -10.54 -14.22
CA GLY A 248 22.00 -11.75 -13.42
C GLY A 248 21.48 -11.51 -12.00
N THR A 249 21.37 -10.28 -11.55
CA THR A 249 20.90 -9.92 -10.22
C THR A 249 19.39 -10.16 -10.09
N TRP A 250 18.95 -10.79 -8.99
CA TRP A 250 17.53 -10.96 -8.67
C TRP A 250 17.04 -9.84 -7.76
N VAL A 251 15.86 -9.34 -8.09
CA VAL A 251 15.11 -8.36 -7.29
C VAL A 251 13.64 -8.76 -7.24
N GLY A 252 12.90 -8.30 -6.23
CA GLY A 252 11.48 -8.64 -6.09
C GLY A 252 10.66 -7.63 -5.35
N ILE A 253 9.34 -7.80 -5.46
CA ILE A 253 8.30 -7.08 -4.73
C ILE A 253 7.39 -8.08 -4.05
N GLY A 254 7.59 -8.29 -2.75
CA GLY A 254 6.67 -9.05 -1.91
C GLY A 254 5.44 -8.21 -1.59
N PHE A 255 4.26 -8.63 -2.05
CA PHE A 255 3.00 -7.94 -1.78
C PHE A 255 2.19 -8.73 -0.75
N MET A 256 1.96 -8.13 0.42
CA MET A 256 1.39 -8.76 1.61
C MET A 256 0.06 -8.10 1.99
N ALA A 257 -0.96 -8.92 2.28
CA ALA A 257 -2.23 -8.46 2.83
C ALA A 257 -2.23 -8.66 4.35
N HIS A 258 -2.64 -7.66 5.12
CA HIS A 258 -2.65 -7.74 6.58
C HIS A 258 -3.79 -8.64 7.08
N PRO A 259 -3.60 -9.44 8.17
CA PRO A 259 -4.64 -10.31 8.73
C PRO A 259 -5.90 -9.59 9.23
N SER A 260 -5.82 -8.29 9.52
CA SER A 260 -6.99 -7.49 9.90
C SER A 260 -7.95 -7.18 8.75
N ASN A 261 -7.53 -7.37 7.49
CA ASN A 261 -8.40 -7.15 6.34
C ASN A 261 -9.60 -8.11 6.35
N ARG A 262 -10.70 -7.66 5.77
CA ARG A 262 -11.88 -8.52 5.60
C ARG A 262 -12.39 -8.40 4.16
N PRO A 263 -12.56 -9.53 3.42
CA PRO A 263 -12.19 -10.91 3.81
C PRO A 263 -10.68 -11.15 3.89
N TYR A 264 -10.26 -12.22 4.59
CA TYR A 264 -8.87 -12.64 4.71
C TYR A 264 -8.75 -14.17 4.80
N PRO A 265 -7.79 -14.81 4.09
CA PRO A 265 -6.91 -14.22 3.10
C PRO A 265 -7.67 -13.72 1.86
N PRO A 266 -7.20 -12.66 1.19
CA PRO A 266 -7.80 -12.24 -0.07
C PRO A 266 -7.42 -13.15 -1.23
N ALA A 267 -8.18 -13.09 -2.31
CA ALA A 267 -7.79 -13.72 -3.57
C ALA A 267 -6.95 -12.78 -4.44
N TRP A 268 -6.21 -13.34 -5.40
CA TRP A 268 -5.24 -12.60 -6.19
C TRP A 268 -5.54 -12.65 -7.69
N HIS A 269 -5.58 -11.49 -8.32
CA HIS A 269 -5.53 -11.35 -9.77
C HIS A 269 -4.06 -11.31 -10.21
N ALA A 270 -3.44 -12.48 -10.30
CA ALA A 270 -2.03 -12.66 -10.61
C ALA A 270 -1.86 -13.06 -12.06
N ARG A 271 -1.05 -12.32 -12.84
CA ARG A 271 -0.90 -12.52 -14.27
C ARG A 271 0.57 -12.53 -14.69
N ASP A 272 0.94 -13.47 -15.55
CA ASP A 272 2.30 -13.64 -16.06
C ASP A 272 2.81 -12.45 -16.88
N TYR A 273 1.91 -11.60 -17.38
CA TYR A 273 2.27 -10.37 -18.09
C TYR A 273 2.62 -9.18 -17.17
N GLY A 274 2.68 -9.41 -15.84
CA GLY A 274 3.16 -8.42 -14.90
C GLY A 274 2.12 -7.76 -14.02
N LEU A 275 0.82 -8.10 -14.10
CA LEU A 275 -0.19 -7.64 -13.16
C LEU A 275 -0.21 -8.53 -11.91
N LEU A 276 -0.20 -7.89 -10.76
CA LEU A 276 -0.50 -8.50 -9.47
C LEU A 276 -1.44 -7.59 -8.68
N ALA A 277 -2.67 -8.02 -8.46
CA ALA A 277 -3.66 -7.20 -7.77
C ALA A 277 -4.39 -8.02 -6.71
N VAL A 278 -4.57 -7.43 -5.52
CA VAL A 278 -5.35 -8.05 -4.46
C VAL A 278 -6.83 -7.75 -4.67
N ASN A 279 -7.67 -8.77 -4.52
CA ASN A 279 -9.09 -8.69 -4.78
C ASN A 279 -9.90 -9.21 -3.58
N TYR A 280 -10.76 -8.36 -3.06
CA TYR A 280 -11.54 -8.65 -1.85
C TYR A 280 -13.02 -8.97 -2.16
N THR A 281 -13.45 -8.97 -3.43
CA THR A 281 -14.86 -9.13 -3.81
C THR A 281 -15.14 -10.32 -4.72
N ARG A 282 -14.37 -10.50 -5.81
CA ARG A 282 -14.66 -11.48 -6.89
C ARG A 282 -14.92 -12.90 -6.38
N TRP A 283 -14.03 -13.39 -5.52
CA TRP A 283 -14.07 -14.77 -5.00
C TRP A 283 -14.63 -14.84 -3.58
N HIS A 284 -15.22 -13.75 -3.10
CA HIS A 284 -15.85 -13.62 -1.79
C HIS A 284 -17.29 -13.14 -1.96
N ALA A 285 -17.61 -11.96 -1.45
CA ALA A 285 -18.91 -11.31 -1.58
C ALA A 285 -18.76 -9.85 -1.96
N PRO A 286 -19.75 -9.21 -2.58
CA PRO A 286 -19.79 -7.77 -2.72
C PRO A 286 -19.63 -7.09 -1.36
N ARG A 287 -19.01 -5.90 -1.34
CA ARG A 287 -18.90 -5.08 -0.14
C ARG A 287 -19.72 -3.82 -0.28
N THR A 288 -20.76 -3.67 0.53
CA THR A 288 -21.56 -2.44 0.61
C THR A 288 -21.07 -1.58 1.77
N LEU A 289 -20.91 -0.29 1.51
CA LEU A 289 -20.59 0.76 2.46
C LEU A 289 -21.82 1.63 2.70
N LYS A 290 -22.10 1.98 3.93
CA LYS A 290 -23.22 2.85 4.31
C LYS A 290 -22.71 4.19 4.82
N PRO A 291 -23.35 5.32 4.47
CA PRO A 291 -23.01 6.61 5.06
C PRO A 291 -23.07 6.55 6.58
N GLY A 292 -22.06 7.09 7.26
CA GLY A 292 -21.96 7.08 8.71
C GLY A 292 -21.57 5.74 9.34
N GLU A 293 -21.46 4.64 8.56
CA GLU A 293 -20.79 3.43 8.99
C GLU A 293 -19.28 3.68 9.01
N GLY A 294 -18.56 3.06 9.95
CA GLY A 294 -17.11 3.15 10.00
C GLY A 294 -16.44 2.77 8.68
N PRO A 295 -15.19 3.18 8.44
CA PRO A 295 -14.52 2.93 7.17
C PRO A 295 -14.29 1.44 6.92
N TRP A 296 -14.39 1.01 5.66
CA TRP A 296 -13.79 -0.24 5.23
C TRP A 296 -12.29 -0.04 5.08
N THR A 297 -11.54 -0.62 6.00
CA THR A 297 -10.07 -0.46 6.08
C THR A 297 -9.36 -1.67 5.52
N LEU A 298 -8.42 -1.43 4.60
CA LEU A 298 -7.53 -2.43 4.04
C LEU A 298 -6.08 -2.01 4.25
N ARG A 299 -5.23 -2.94 4.67
CA ARG A 299 -3.81 -2.73 4.92
C ARG A 299 -2.99 -3.67 4.07
N SER A 300 -1.93 -3.15 3.47
CA SER A 300 -0.99 -3.89 2.64
C SER A 300 0.42 -3.44 2.90
N ARG A 301 1.38 -4.34 2.72
CA ARG A 301 2.81 -4.05 2.73
C ARG A 301 3.44 -4.52 1.45
N PHE A 302 4.27 -3.69 0.85
CA PHE A 302 5.16 -4.06 -0.24
C PHE A 302 6.59 -4.12 0.30
N TYR A 303 7.24 -5.24 0.09
CA TYR A 303 8.65 -5.44 0.43
C TYR A 303 9.49 -5.39 -0.84
N ILE A 304 10.31 -4.36 -0.97
CA ILE A 304 11.18 -4.14 -2.12
C ILE A 304 12.56 -4.70 -1.76
N HIS A 305 12.98 -5.77 -2.43
CA HIS A 305 14.08 -6.59 -1.94
C HIS A 305 15.02 -7.09 -3.04
N TRP A 306 16.20 -7.52 -2.61
CA TRP A 306 17.14 -8.34 -3.38
C TRP A 306 16.76 -9.81 -3.32
N GLY A 307 17.24 -10.57 -4.30
CA GLY A 307 17.16 -12.03 -4.30
C GLY A 307 15.80 -12.57 -4.75
N LYS A 308 15.70 -13.88 -4.70
CA LYS A 308 14.45 -14.63 -4.91
C LYS A 308 13.63 -14.63 -3.61
N THR A 309 12.39 -15.10 -3.70
CA THR A 309 11.44 -15.18 -2.58
C THR A 309 12.04 -15.79 -1.31
N GLU A 310 12.76 -16.90 -1.49
CA GLU A 310 13.37 -17.65 -0.39
C GLU A 310 14.57 -16.88 0.22
N ASP A 311 15.43 -16.30 -0.64
CA ASP A 311 16.62 -15.54 -0.24
C ASP A 311 16.24 -14.26 0.52
N ALA A 312 15.17 -13.59 0.07
CA ALA A 312 14.62 -12.39 0.69
C ALA A 312 13.80 -12.68 1.96
N LYS A 313 13.54 -13.94 2.27
CA LYS A 313 12.76 -14.36 3.45
C LYS A 313 11.39 -13.67 3.53
N VAL A 314 10.68 -13.63 2.40
CA VAL A 314 9.38 -12.95 2.29
C VAL A 314 8.38 -13.44 3.33
N ALA A 315 8.37 -14.75 3.62
CA ALA A 315 7.52 -15.33 4.66
C ALA A 315 7.83 -14.77 6.06
N GLU A 316 9.12 -14.60 6.41
CA GLU A 316 9.51 -14.02 7.70
C GLU A 316 9.11 -12.54 7.79
N GLN A 317 9.22 -11.78 6.70
CA GLN A 317 8.74 -10.40 6.63
C GLN A 317 7.23 -10.31 6.80
N PHE A 318 6.48 -11.24 6.22
CA PHE A 318 5.04 -11.34 6.43
C PHE A 318 4.70 -11.63 7.91
N GLU A 319 5.36 -12.59 8.56
CA GLU A 319 5.11 -12.93 9.97
C GLU A 319 5.39 -11.76 10.93
N ARG A 320 6.32 -10.86 10.59
CA ARG A 320 6.54 -9.61 11.33
C ARG A 320 5.39 -8.65 11.10
N TYR A 321 5.04 -8.42 9.83
CA TYR A 321 3.95 -7.54 9.45
C TYR A 321 2.60 -7.94 10.05
N ALA A 322 2.32 -9.23 10.08
CA ALA A 322 1.06 -9.76 10.61
C ALA A 322 0.85 -9.48 12.12
N LYS A 323 1.94 -9.24 12.87
CA LYS A 323 1.92 -8.92 14.30
C LYS A 323 1.86 -7.41 14.59
N GLU A 324 2.02 -6.58 13.57
CA GLU A 324 1.97 -5.13 13.73
C GLU A 324 0.52 -4.66 13.82
N GLY A 325 0.13 -4.08 14.94
CA GLY A 325 -1.21 -3.50 15.16
C GLY A 325 -2.24 -4.42 15.78
N GLU A 326 -1.78 -5.50 16.46
CA GLU A 326 -2.58 -6.21 17.49
C GLU A 326 -2.59 -5.46 18.83
#